data_1d1c75ca66f0e38ab486cefbff8afd7e
#
_entry.id   1d1c75ca66f0e38ab486cefbff8afd7e
#
_cell.length_a   1.000
_cell.length_b   1.000
_cell.length_c   1.000
_cell.angle_alpha   90.00
_cell.angle_beta   90.00
_cell.angle_gamma   90.00
#
_symmetry.space_group_name_H-M   'P 1'
#
loop_
_entity.id
_entity.type
_entity.pdbx_description
1 polymer ?
#
loop_
_entity_poly.entity_id
_entity_poly.type
_entity_poly.pdbx_seq_one_letter_code
_entity_poly.pdbx_strand_id
1 'polypeptide(L)'
;SDEPARIVIGKDTRRSSYMFEYSLVGGLVASGADAYLLHVTTTPSVAYVARTDGFDCGIMISASHNPYYDNGIKLINSSGEKMDESVISLVEAYIDGQLECFGRRWEELPAAKREQIGRTVDYVSGRNRYIGYLISLGIYSFKGMRVGLDCANGSSWNIAKSVFDALGAKTYVINAQPDGYNINNNAGSTHIEGLQRFVIENGLDVGFAYDGDADRC
;
A
#
# COMPACT_ATOMS: atom_id res chain seq x y z
N SER A 1 -21.77 -15.94 4.60
CA SER A 1 -21.38 -15.94 6.01
C SER A 1 -22.16 -14.84 6.72
N ASP A 2 -22.54 -15.06 7.97
CA ASP A 2 -23.20 -14.04 8.80
C ASP A 2 -22.16 -13.03 9.36
N GLU A 3 -20.88 -13.21 9.08
CA GLU A 3 -19.82 -12.32 9.51
C GLU A 3 -19.59 -11.18 8.51
N PRO A 4 -19.30 -9.96 8.99
CA PRO A 4 -18.93 -8.82 8.14
C PRO A 4 -17.73 -9.13 7.26
N ALA A 5 -17.75 -8.69 6.01
CA ALA A 5 -16.58 -8.75 5.14
C ALA A 5 -15.44 -7.92 5.75
N ARG A 6 -14.23 -8.44 5.71
CA ARG A 6 -13.02 -7.84 6.26
C ARG A 6 -12.15 -7.29 5.14
N ILE A 7 -11.97 -5.97 5.12
CA ILE A 7 -11.24 -5.27 4.06
C ILE A 7 -10.00 -4.60 4.67
N VAL A 8 -8.82 -4.93 4.16
CA VAL A 8 -7.58 -4.28 4.59
C VAL A 8 -7.20 -3.16 3.61
N ILE A 9 -6.83 -1.99 4.13
CA ILE A 9 -6.56 -0.79 3.34
C ILE A 9 -5.16 -0.27 3.64
N GLY A 10 -4.38 -0.06 2.58
CA GLY A 10 -3.12 0.67 2.61
C GLY A 10 -3.13 1.85 1.66
N LYS A 11 -2.22 2.79 1.87
CA LYS A 11 -2.06 3.97 1.02
C LYS A 11 -0.60 4.38 0.90
N ASP A 12 -0.30 5.13 -0.16
CA ASP A 12 0.96 5.83 -0.29
C ASP A 12 0.94 7.21 0.43
N THR A 13 1.96 8.00 0.21
CA THR A 13 2.18 9.28 0.90
C THR A 13 1.49 10.47 0.25
N ARG A 14 0.77 10.30 -0.86
CA ARG A 14 0.05 11.38 -1.56
C ARG A 14 -0.99 12.02 -0.64
N ARG A 15 -1.13 13.32 -0.72
CA ARG A 15 -2.14 14.03 0.07
C ARG A 15 -3.56 13.55 -0.24
N SER A 16 -3.86 13.28 -1.52
CA SER A 16 -5.16 12.74 -1.93
C SER A 16 -5.44 11.32 -1.42
N SER A 17 -4.41 10.54 -1.10
CA SER A 17 -4.57 9.19 -0.56
C SER A 17 -5.28 9.18 0.79
N TYR A 18 -5.11 10.21 1.60
CA TYR A 18 -5.84 10.37 2.88
C TYR A 18 -7.33 10.63 2.64
N MET A 19 -7.67 11.48 1.66
CA MET A 19 -9.05 11.75 1.29
C MET A 19 -9.75 10.47 0.80
N PHE A 20 -9.10 9.72 -0.07
CA PHE A 20 -9.64 8.45 -0.58
C PHE A 20 -9.78 7.40 0.52
N GLU A 21 -8.80 7.28 1.44
CA GLU A 21 -8.90 6.35 2.56
C GLU A 21 -10.15 6.62 3.40
N TYR A 22 -10.37 7.87 3.82
CA TYR A 22 -11.53 8.23 4.64
C TYR A 22 -12.85 8.00 3.89
N SER A 23 -12.91 8.29 2.60
CA SER A 23 -14.10 8.06 1.78
C SER A 23 -14.42 6.57 1.65
N LEU A 24 -13.39 5.74 1.37
CA LEU A 24 -13.52 4.28 1.28
C LEU A 24 -13.95 3.68 2.62
N VAL A 25 -13.32 4.09 3.72
CA VAL A 25 -13.70 3.63 5.06
C VAL A 25 -15.15 3.95 5.36
N GLY A 26 -15.59 5.18 5.10
CA GLY A 26 -16.97 5.59 5.29
C GLY A 26 -17.96 4.73 4.49
N GLY A 27 -17.67 4.50 3.21
CA GLY A 27 -18.50 3.65 2.34
C GLY A 27 -18.54 2.19 2.78
N LEU A 28 -17.39 1.62 3.13
CA LEU A 28 -17.28 0.22 3.57
C LEU A 28 -18.07 -0.03 4.86
N VAL A 29 -17.87 0.79 5.90
CA VAL A 29 -18.58 0.59 7.18
C VAL A 29 -20.08 0.85 7.04
N ALA A 30 -20.48 1.81 6.19
CA ALA A 30 -21.88 2.06 5.88
C ALA A 30 -22.54 0.90 5.13
N SER A 31 -21.75 0.09 4.43
CA SER A 31 -22.22 -1.13 3.74
C SER A 31 -22.18 -2.38 4.63
N GLY A 32 -21.66 -2.28 5.85
CA GLY A 32 -21.55 -3.38 6.82
C GLY A 32 -20.23 -4.15 6.78
N ALA A 33 -19.23 -3.69 6.03
CA ALA A 33 -17.91 -4.29 6.01
C ALA A 33 -17.01 -3.69 7.09
N ASP A 34 -16.12 -4.49 7.66
CA ASP A 34 -15.07 -4.03 8.57
C ASP A 34 -13.86 -3.51 7.79
N ALA A 35 -13.41 -2.30 8.07
CA ALA A 35 -12.26 -1.66 7.46
C ALA A 35 -11.02 -1.69 8.38
N TYR A 36 -9.95 -2.33 7.93
CA TYR A 36 -8.68 -2.48 8.67
C TYR A 36 -7.59 -1.60 8.04
N LEU A 37 -7.07 -0.65 8.79
CA LEU A 37 -6.16 0.38 8.27
C LEU A 37 -4.69 0.04 8.56
N LEU A 38 -3.92 -0.18 7.51
CA LEU A 38 -2.45 -0.28 7.57
C LEU A 38 -1.77 1.10 7.53
N HIS A 39 -2.54 2.14 7.19
CA HIS A 39 -2.04 3.50 6.92
C HIS A 39 -1.01 3.52 5.77
N VAL A 40 0.02 4.36 5.86
CA VAL A 40 1.07 4.41 4.84
C VAL A 40 1.86 3.12 4.85
N THR A 41 1.77 2.38 3.74
CA THR A 41 2.43 1.10 3.54
C THR A 41 2.59 0.81 2.04
N THR A 42 3.34 -0.23 1.69
CA THR A 42 3.62 -0.62 0.30
C THR A 42 2.53 -1.52 -0.27
N THR A 43 2.38 -1.54 -1.60
CA THR A 43 1.46 -2.48 -2.27
C THR A 43 1.75 -3.95 -1.89
N PRO A 44 3.01 -4.43 -1.88
CA PRO A 44 3.30 -5.78 -1.42
C PRO A 44 2.91 -6.05 0.03
N SER A 45 2.94 -5.05 0.90
CA SER A 45 2.49 -5.18 2.29
C SER A 45 0.99 -5.45 2.37
N VAL A 46 0.17 -4.73 1.60
CA VAL A 46 -1.28 -4.97 1.54
C VAL A 46 -1.58 -6.37 1.02
N ALA A 47 -0.92 -6.78 -0.06
CA ALA A 47 -1.06 -8.11 -0.65
C ALA A 47 -0.69 -9.22 0.33
N TYR A 48 0.44 -9.07 1.05
CA TYR A 48 0.88 -10.00 2.06
C TYR A 48 -0.14 -10.13 3.19
N VAL A 49 -0.60 -9.01 3.75
CA VAL A 49 -1.55 -9.00 4.88
C VAL A 49 -2.91 -9.55 4.44
N ALA A 50 -3.41 -9.19 3.25
CA ALA A 50 -4.66 -9.73 2.73
C ALA A 50 -4.65 -11.26 2.73
N ARG A 51 -3.58 -11.85 2.21
CA ARG A 51 -3.42 -13.30 2.12
C ARG A 51 -3.20 -13.98 3.47
N THR A 52 -2.29 -13.44 4.29
CA THR A 52 -1.85 -14.14 5.52
C THR A 52 -2.82 -14.03 6.69
N ASP A 53 -3.60 -12.96 6.73
CA ASP A 53 -4.53 -12.69 7.82
C ASP A 53 -5.99 -12.97 7.45
N GLY A 54 -6.22 -13.56 6.26
CA GLY A 54 -7.53 -14.02 5.83
C GLY A 54 -8.52 -12.88 5.61
N PHE A 55 -8.12 -11.81 4.94
CA PHE A 55 -9.03 -10.74 4.50
C PHE A 55 -9.75 -11.14 3.21
N ASP A 56 -10.98 -10.69 3.05
CA ASP A 56 -11.77 -10.93 1.85
C ASP A 56 -11.25 -10.09 0.67
N CYS A 57 -10.75 -8.89 0.96
CA CYS A 57 -10.17 -7.98 -0.04
C CYS A 57 -9.11 -7.08 0.59
N GLY A 58 -8.09 -6.75 -0.20
CA GLY A 58 -7.15 -5.68 0.06
C GLY A 58 -7.37 -4.51 -0.88
N ILE A 59 -7.18 -3.29 -0.37
CA ILE A 59 -7.24 -2.07 -1.17
C ILE A 59 -5.93 -1.31 -0.98
N MET A 60 -5.26 -0.99 -2.08
CA MET A 60 -4.11 -0.08 -2.07
C MET A 60 -4.43 1.20 -2.82
N ILE A 61 -4.26 2.33 -2.13
CA ILE A 61 -4.49 3.67 -2.69
C ILE A 61 -3.15 4.24 -3.13
N SER A 62 -2.87 4.18 -4.42
CA SER A 62 -1.64 4.67 -5.04
C SER A 62 -1.74 4.72 -6.55
N ALA A 63 -1.08 5.70 -7.16
CA ALA A 63 -0.79 5.74 -8.60
C ALA A 63 0.68 5.39 -8.91
N SER A 64 1.33 4.59 -8.04
CA SER A 64 2.68 4.04 -8.24
C SER A 64 3.71 5.15 -8.54
N HIS A 65 4.34 5.14 -9.71
CA HIS A 65 5.40 6.09 -10.11
C HIS A 65 4.89 7.44 -10.65
N ASN A 66 3.58 7.62 -10.76
CA ASN A 66 2.99 8.86 -11.29
C ASN A 66 3.25 10.06 -10.34
N PRO A 67 3.13 11.30 -10.83
CA PRO A 67 3.20 12.50 -10.02
C PRO A 67 2.13 12.52 -8.91
N TYR A 68 2.33 13.38 -7.92
CA TYR A 68 1.49 13.44 -6.71
C TYR A 68 0.01 13.75 -6.97
N TYR A 69 -0.31 14.44 -8.07
CA TYR A 69 -1.67 14.86 -8.43
C TYR A 69 -2.50 13.72 -9.06
N ASP A 70 -1.86 12.65 -9.52
CA ASP A 70 -2.54 11.43 -9.91
C ASP A 70 -2.75 10.54 -8.67
N ASN A 71 -3.81 9.72 -8.70
CA ASN A 71 -4.01 8.67 -7.72
C ASN A 71 -4.76 7.49 -8.35
N GLY A 72 -4.81 6.37 -7.65
CA GLY A 72 -5.49 5.16 -8.11
C GLY A 72 -5.89 4.26 -6.96
N ILE A 73 -6.81 3.36 -7.23
CA ILE A 73 -7.26 2.35 -6.29
C ILE A 73 -7.00 0.98 -6.90
N LYS A 74 -6.16 0.18 -6.24
CA LYS A 74 -5.84 -1.19 -6.65
C LYS A 74 -6.61 -2.14 -5.74
N LEU A 75 -7.44 -3.00 -6.32
CA LEU A 75 -8.14 -4.06 -5.60
C LEU A 75 -7.30 -5.34 -5.63
N ILE A 76 -7.17 -5.96 -4.46
CA ILE A 76 -6.36 -7.15 -4.21
C ILE A 76 -7.27 -8.23 -3.64
N ASN A 77 -7.24 -9.43 -4.21
CA ASN A 77 -8.07 -10.55 -3.76
C ASN A 77 -7.52 -11.19 -2.46
N SER A 78 -8.26 -12.13 -1.90
CA SER A 78 -7.88 -12.84 -0.67
C SER A 78 -6.60 -13.68 -0.80
N SER A 79 -6.16 -13.97 -2.02
CA SER A 79 -4.88 -14.65 -2.29
C SER A 79 -3.69 -13.69 -2.35
N GLY A 80 -3.92 -12.38 -2.22
CA GLY A 80 -2.89 -11.34 -2.32
C GLY A 80 -2.50 -10.99 -3.76
N GLU A 81 -3.37 -11.28 -4.73
CA GLU A 81 -3.18 -11.01 -6.15
C GLU A 81 -4.09 -9.86 -6.61
N LYS A 82 -3.81 -9.32 -7.81
CA LYS A 82 -4.74 -8.36 -8.42
C LYS A 82 -6.14 -8.98 -8.49
N MET A 83 -7.16 -8.20 -8.13
CA MET A 83 -8.55 -8.62 -8.24
C MET A 83 -8.90 -9.00 -9.68
N ASP A 84 -9.77 -10.00 -9.84
CA ASP A 84 -10.24 -10.44 -11.15
C ASP A 84 -10.87 -9.29 -11.94
N GLU A 85 -10.54 -9.19 -13.20
CA GLU A 85 -11.00 -8.11 -14.09
C GLU A 85 -12.53 -8.06 -14.17
N SER A 86 -13.21 -9.20 -14.09
CA SER A 86 -14.66 -9.28 -14.04
C SER A 86 -15.26 -8.57 -12.82
N VAL A 87 -14.61 -8.65 -11.65
CA VAL A 87 -15.03 -7.95 -10.44
C VAL A 87 -14.75 -6.46 -10.55
N ILE A 88 -13.57 -6.08 -11.09
CA ILE A 88 -13.22 -4.67 -11.31
C ILE A 88 -14.24 -4.02 -12.24
N SER A 89 -14.55 -4.66 -13.37
CA SER A 89 -15.55 -4.16 -14.33
C SER A 89 -16.94 -4.00 -13.72
N LEU A 90 -17.34 -4.87 -12.79
CA LEU A 90 -18.61 -4.74 -12.07
C LEU A 90 -18.60 -3.52 -11.15
N VAL A 91 -17.50 -3.26 -10.44
CA VAL A 91 -17.34 -2.09 -9.57
C VAL A 91 -17.38 -0.80 -10.39
N GLU A 92 -16.66 -0.76 -11.51
CA GLU A 92 -16.62 0.39 -12.41
C GLU A 92 -18.01 0.68 -12.99
N ALA A 93 -18.70 -0.34 -13.52
CA ALA A 93 -20.04 -0.20 -14.06
C ALA A 93 -21.07 0.23 -12.99
N TYR A 94 -20.88 -0.19 -11.73
CA TYR A 94 -21.67 0.30 -10.62
C TYR A 94 -21.42 1.79 -10.36
N ILE A 95 -20.17 2.23 -10.34
CA ILE A 95 -19.79 3.65 -10.15
C ILE A 95 -20.39 4.51 -11.27
N ASP A 96 -20.41 3.99 -12.50
CA ASP A 96 -20.96 4.67 -13.68
C ASP A 96 -22.53 4.64 -13.72
N GLY A 97 -23.17 4.04 -12.74
CA GLY A 97 -24.62 3.94 -12.67
C GLY A 97 -25.25 3.02 -13.74
N GLN A 98 -24.44 2.12 -14.32
CA GLN A 98 -24.84 1.28 -15.46
C GLN A 98 -25.39 -0.09 -15.04
N LEU A 99 -25.46 -0.42 -13.73
CA LEU A 99 -25.68 -1.80 -13.33
C LEU A 99 -26.81 -2.06 -12.36
N GLU A 100 -27.53 -3.13 -12.70
CA GLU A 100 -28.09 -4.04 -11.73
C GLU A 100 -26.96 -4.95 -11.19
N CYS A 101 -26.41 -4.65 -10.01
CA CYS A 101 -25.44 -5.52 -9.36
C CYS A 101 -26.15 -6.67 -8.66
N PHE A 102 -25.81 -7.92 -9.00
CA PHE A 102 -26.40 -9.12 -8.41
C PHE A 102 -27.95 -9.17 -8.50
N GLY A 103 -28.53 -8.67 -9.60
CA GLY A 103 -29.99 -8.58 -9.77
C GLY A 103 -30.68 -7.51 -8.93
N ARG A 104 -29.90 -6.56 -8.37
CA ARG A 104 -30.40 -5.39 -7.63
C ARG A 104 -29.96 -4.11 -8.32
N ARG A 105 -30.82 -3.10 -8.30
CA ARG A 105 -30.45 -1.75 -8.75
C ARG A 105 -29.43 -1.18 -7.78
N TRP A 106 -28.53 -0.31 -8.25
CA TRP A 106 -27.50 0.32 -7.40
C TRP A 106 -28.08 1.04 -6.18
N GLU A 107 -29.31 1.61 -6.30
CA GLU A 107 -30.06 2.25 -5.23
C GLU A 107 -30.51 1.27 -4.13
N GLU A 108 -30.48 -0.03 -4.41
CA GLU A 108 -30.92 -1.11 -3.53
C GLU A 108 -29.76 -1.84 -2.85
N LEU A 109 -28.52 -1.32 -3.00
CA LEU A 109 -27.39 -1.91 -2.30
C LEU A 109 -27.55 -1.80 -0.79
N PRO A 110 -27.14 -2.82 -0.05
CA PRO A 110 -27.37 -2.88 1.39
C PRO A 110 -26.71 -1.68 2.10
N ALA A 111 -27.53 -0.86 2.75
CA ALA A 111 -27.08 0.08 3.76
C ALA A 111 -27.21 -0.60 5.13
N ALA A 112 -26.09 -0.76 5.81
CA ALA A 112 -26.07 -1.33 7.15
C ALA A 112 -26.83 -0.44 8.13
N LYS A 113 -27.53 -1.06 9.10
CA LYS A 113 -28.32 -0.36 10.11
C LYS A 113 -27.92 -0.84 11.50
N ARG A 114 -27.84 0.08 12.44
CA ARG A 114 -27.58 -0.20 13.85
C ARG A 114 -26.33 -1.08 14.04
N GLU A 115 -26.47 -2.25 14.64
CA GLU A 115 -25.43 -3.23 14.91
C GLU A 115 -24.78 -3.85 13.67
N GLN A 116 -25.37 -3.66 12.50
CA GLN A 116 -24.82 -4.12 11.22
C GLN A 116 -23.78 -3.16 10.62
N ILE A 117 -23.69 -1.93 11.14
CA ILE A 117 -22.67 -0.98 10.70
C ILE A 117 -21.30 -1.58 11.01
N GLY A 118 -20.43 -1.63 9.99
CA GLY A 118 -19.07 -2.14 10.11
C GLY A 118 -18.22 -1.27 11.04
N ARG A 119 -17.10 -1.78 11.46
CA ARG A 119 -16.15 -1.08 12.34
C ARG A 119 -14.88 -0.72 11.60
N THR A 120 -14.19 0.30 12.12
CA THR A 120 -12.86 0.69 11.69
C THR A 120 -11.84 0.15 12.69
N VAL A 121 -10.78 -0.49 12.22
CA VAL A 121 -9.73 -1.08 13.04
C VAL A 121 -8.38 -0.51 12.60
N ASP A 122 -7.62 0.06 13.54
CA ASP A 122 -6.22 0.40 13.33
C ASP A 122 -5.40 -0.90 13.31
N TYR A 123 -4.77 -1.22 12.17
CA TYR A 123 -4.14 -2.52 11.94
C TYR A 123 -2.64 -2.42 11.60
N VAL A 124 -1.95 -1.48 12.23
CA VAL A 124 -0.49 -1.28 12.07
C VAL A 124 0.30 -2.57 12.36
N SER A 125 -0.22 -3.45 13.20
CA SER A 125 0.38 -4.77 13.47
C SER A 125 0.55 -5.62 12.22
N GLY A 126 -0.36 -5.53 11.25
CA GLY A 126 -0.25 -6.21 9.96
C GLY A 126 0.96 -5.73 9.15
N ARG A 127 1.18 -4.42 9.07
CA ARG A 127 2.37 -3.84 8.45
C ARG A 127 3.66 -4.31 9.15
N ASN A 128 3.67 -4.35 10.46
CA ASN A 128 4.83 -4.78 11.24
C ASN A 128 5.14 -6.27 11.00
N ARG A 129 4.13 -7.12 10.81
CA ARG A 129 4.34 -8.51 10.40
C ARG A 129 4.95 -8.63 9.02
N TYR A 130 4.57 -7.78 8.07
CA TYR A 130 5.20 -7.73 6.75
C TYR A 130 6.69 -7.38 6.85
N ILE A 131 7.06 -6.40 7.69
CA ILE A 131 8.47 -6.08 7.95
C ILE A 131 9.20 -7.31 8.52
N GLY A 132 8.62 -7.99 9.50
CA GLY A 132 9.17 -9.23 10.06
C GLY A 132 9.32 -10.34 9.02
N TYR A 133 8.35 -10.48 8.13
CA TYR A 133 8.43 -11.41 7.01
C TYR A 133 9.60 -11.09 6.08
N LEU A 134 9.77 -9.84 5.66
CA LEU A 134 10.90 -9.42 4.82
C LEU A 134 12.25 -9.73 5.47
N ILE A 135 12.37 -9.45 6.77
CA ILE A 135 13.60 -9.78 7.54
C ILE A 135 13.84 -11.28 7.54
N SER A 136 12.80 -12.09 7.67
CA SER A 136 12.93 -13.56 7.69
C SER A 136 13.39 -14.19 6.37
N LEU A 137 13.26 -13.46 5.26
CA LEU A 137 13.78 -13.89 3.95
C LEU A 137 15.30 -13.77 3.83
N GLY A 138 15.92 -12.99 4.70
CA GLY A 138 17.37 -12.80 4.73
C GLY A 138 18.08 -14.03 5.30
N ILE A 139 18.65 -14.85 4.42
CA ILE A 139 19.43 -16.05 4.81
C ILE A 139 20.88 -15.74 5.15
N TYR A 140 21.36 -14.55 4.79
CA TYR A 140 22.73 -14.07 5.07
C TYR A 140 22.67 -12.72 5.78
N SER A 141 23.67 -12.47 6.64
CA SER A 141 23.85 -11.17 7.27
C SER A 141 24.42 -10.16 6.27
N PHE A 142 23.89 -8.94 6.29
CA PHE A 142 24.41 -7.80 5.53
C PHE A 142 25.41 -6.96 6.35
N LYS A 143 25.94 -7.52 7.44
CA LYS A 143 26.92 -6.84 8.30
C LYS A 143 28.14 -6.42 7.50
N GLY A 144 28.48 -5.13 7.58
CA GLY A 144 29.58 -4.52 6.85
C GLY A 144 29.19 -3.89 5.51
N MET A 145 28.02 -4.21 4.96
CA MET A 145 27.50 -3.58 3.74
C MET A 145 27.00 -2.16 4.02
N ARG A 146 27.31 -1.25 3.11
CA ARG A 146 26.83 0.14 3.10
C ARG A 146 25.81 0.28 1.99
N VAL A 147 24.54 0.44 2.35
CA VAL A 147 23.41 0.39 1.42
C VAL A 147 22.75 1.76 1.30
N GLY A 148 22.65 2.28 0.07
CA GLY A 148 21.88 3.48 -0.26
C GLY A 148 20.44 3.13 -0.58
N LEU A 149 19.48 3.88 -0.04
CA LEU A 149 18.04 3.68 -0.28
C LEU A 149 17.42 4.99 -0.76
N ASP A 150 16.82 4.98 -1.93
CA ASP A 150 15.96 6.06 -2.40
C ASP A 150 14.50 5.63 -2.25
N CYS A 151 13.80 6.25 -1.31
CA CYS A 151 12.41 5.91 -0.99
C CYS A 151 11.38 6.71 -1.80
N ALA A 152 11.79 7.48 -2.80
CA ALA A 152 10.91 8.27 -3.67
C ALA A 152 9.92 9.21 -2.91
N ASN A 153 10.18 9.53 -1.63
CA ASN A 153 9.21 10.12 -0.71
C ASN A 153 7.86 9.35 -0.68
N GLY A 154 7.89 8.08 -1.01
CA GLY A 154 6.76 7.14 -1.10
C GLY A 154 6.65 6.22 0.10
N SER A 155 5.93 5.14 -0.07
CA SER A 155 5.54 4.20 0.99
C SER A 155 6.69 3.45 1.65
N SER A 156 7.82 3.27 0.95
CA SER A 156 9.00 2.55 1.46
C SER A 156 9.75 3.29 2.57
N TRP A 157 9.50 4.59 2.76
CA TRP A 157 10.28 5.45 3.67
C TRP A 157 10.36 4.92 5.11
N ASN A 158 9.32 4.26 5.60
CA ASN A 158 9.23 3.72 6.95
C ASN A 158 9.47 2.20 7.05
N ILE A 159 9.73 1.53 5.92
CA ILE A 159 9.90 0.08 5.85
C ILE A 159 11.33 -0.29 5.45
N ALA A 160 11.83 0.27 4.33
CA ALA A 160 13.07 -0.16 3.71
C ALA A 160 14.26 -0.10 4.67
N LYS A 161 14.47 1.05 5.32
CA LYS A 161 15.56 1.21 6.30
C LYS A 161 15.47 0.18 7.43
N SER A 162 14.29 -0.04 7.98
CA SER A 162 14.09 -0.96 9.11
C SER A 162 14.47 -2.40 8.75
N VAL A 163 14.16 -2.83 7.52
CA VAL A 163 14.50 -4.18 7.04
C VAL A 163 16.00 -4.34 6.87
N PHE A 164 16.67 -3.42 6.16
CA PHE A 164 18.12 -3.52 5.92
C PHE A 164 18.92 -3.37 7.19
N ASP A 165 18.54 -2.48 8.10
CA ASP A 165 19.18 -2.33 9.41
C ASP A 165 19.06 -3.61 10.24
N ALA A 166 17.89 -4.23 10.27
CA ALA A 166 17.67 -5.50 10.98
C ALA A 166 18.51 -6.65 10.40
N LEU A 167 18.78 -6.63 9.09
CA LEU A 167 19.67 -7.59 8.42
C LEU A 167 21.16 -7.26 8.64
N GLY A 168 21.47 -6.16 9.29
CA GLY A 168 22.82 -5.77 9.69
C GLY A 168 23.54 -4.80 8.75
N ALA A 169 22.88 -4.28 7.71
CA ALA A 169 23.45 -3.29 6.82
C ALA A 169 23.59 -1.93 7.53
N LYS A 170 24.56 -1.12 7.08
CA LYS A 170 24.60 0.31 7.39
C LYS A 170 23.87 1.07 6.28
N THR A 171 22.68 1.58 6.58
CA THR A 171 21.82 2.23 5.61
C THR A 171 22.00 3.73 5.52
N TYR A 172 21.94 4.26 4.31
CA TYR A 172 21.97 5.69 3.98
C TYR A 172 20.73 5.98 3.12
N VAL A 173 19.88 6.87 3.56
CA VAL A 173 18.55 7.05 2.96
C VAL A 173 18.42 8.45 2.38
N ILE A 174 17.89 8.54 1.16
CA ILE A 174 17.48 9.78 0.50
C ILE A 174 15.98 9.71 0.17
N ASN A 175 15.37 10.86 -0.07
CA ASN A 175 13.96 10.99 -0.45
C ASN A 175 13.02 10.21 0.48
N ALA A 176 13.16 10.42 1.80
CA ALA A 176 12.39 9.75 2.85
C ALA A 176 11.67 10.73 3.78
N GLN A 177 11.32 11.91 3.27
CA GLN A 177 10.57 12.95 4.01
C GLN A 177 9.34 13.37 3.20
N PRO A 178 8.30 12.52 3.14
CA PRO A 178 7.10 12.81 2.38
C PRO A 178 6.34 14.01 2.95
N ASP A 179 5.92 14.92 2.08
CA ASP A 179 5.11 16.09 2.42
C ASP A 179 3.70 16.06 1.79
N GLY A 180 3.39 14.98 1.06
CA GLY A 180 2.14 14.78 0.33
C GLY A 180 2.17 15.22 -1.13
N TYR A 181 3.21 15.95 -1.55
CA TYR A 181 3.36 16.52 -2.89
C TYR A 181 4.65 16.09 -3.59
N ASN A 182 5.64 15.60 -2.84
CA ASN A 182 6.98 15.32 -3.35
C ASN A 182 7.23 13.86 -3.73
N ILE A 183 6.22 13.00 -3.69
CA ILE A 183 6.33 11.60 -4.12
C ILE A 183 6.81 11.50 -5.58
N ASN A 184 7.81 10.67 -5.86
CA ASN A 184 8.41 10.46 -7.18
C ASN A 184 9.01 11.72 -7.86
N ASN A 185 9.09 12.84 -7.16
CA ASN A 185 9.59 14.08 -7.75
C ASN A 185 11.12 14.05 -7.86
N ASN A 186 11.64 13.81 -9.07
CA ASN A 186 13.06 13.59 -9.35
C ASN A 186 13.71 12.56 -8.38
N ALA A 187 12.98 11.51 -8.07
CA ALA A 187 13.33 10.52 -7.06
C ALA A 187 12.80 9.13 -7.42
N GLY A 188 13.42 8.11 -6.84
CA GLY A 188 12.97 6.72 -6.94
C GLY A 188 13.37 6.02 -8.24
N SER A 189 12.70 4.89 -8.51
CA SER A 189 13.10 3.93 -9.55
C SER A 189 13.03 4.47 -10.99
N THR A 190 12.31 5.56 -11.23
CA THR A 190 12.23 6.21 -12.55
C THR A 190 13.21 7.38 -12.72
N HIS A 191 13.93 7.76 -11.67
CA HIS A 191 14.90 8.87 -11.62
C HIS A 191 16.12 8.48 -10.77
N ILE A 192 16.88 7.49 -11.22
CA ILE A 192 17.97 6.85 -10.45
C ILE A 192 19.26 7.67 -10.37
N GLU A 193 19.38 8.75 -11.15
CA GLU A 193 20.64 9.54 -11.25
C GLU A 193 21.02 10.17 -9.89
N GLY A 194 20.03 10.53 -9.08
CA GLY A 194 20.26 11.04 -7.72
C GLY A 194 20.89 9.99 -6.82
N LEU A 195 20.35 8.78 -6.83
CA LEU A 195 20.89 7.66 -6.06
C LEU A 195 22.27 7.23 -6.57
N GLN A 196 22.50 7.18 -7.89
CA GLN A 196 23.81 6.84 -8.46
C GLN A 196 24.91 7.77 -7.95
N ARG A 197 24.69 9.09 -8.01
CA ARG A 197 25.63 10.08 -7.45
C ARG A 197 25.83 9.87 -5.96
N PHE A 198 24.75 9.69 -5.22
CA PHE A 198 24.79 9.49 -3.77
C PHE A 198 25.61 8.26 -3.36
N VAL A 199 25.45 7.15 -4.09
CA VAL A 199 26.23 5.91 -3.88
C VAL A 199 27.71 6.16 -4.09
N ILE A 200 28.09 6.83 -5.19
CA ILE A 200 29.49 7.11 -5.54
C ILE A 200 30.12 8.07 -4.52
N GLU A 201 29.48 9.20 -4.25
CA GLU A 201 29.99 10.25 -3.36
C GLU A 201 30.18 9.76 -1.92
N ASN A 202 29.34 8.83 -1.47
CA ASN A 202 29.43 8.28 -0.12
C ASN A 202 30.17 6.95 -0.06
N GLY A 203 30.68 6.43 -1.18
CA GLY A 203 31.38 5.16 -1.25
C GLY A 203 30.55 3.99 -0.77
N LEU A 204 29.27 3.95 -1.14
CA LEU A 204 28.36 2.86 -0.76
C LEU A 204 28.57 1.65 -1.66
N ASP A 205 28.25 0.46 -1.15
CA ASP A 205 28.45 -0.79 -1.89
C ASP A 205 27.35 -1.01 -2.93
N VAL A 206 26.11 -0.58 -2.62
CA VAL A 206 24.93 -0.76 -3.50
C VAL A 206 23.87 0.30 -3.16
N GLY A 207 23.00 0.59 -4.14
CA GLY A 207 21.81 1.43 -3.94
C GLY A 207 20.55 0.77 -4.50
N PHE A 208 19.44 0.98 -3.81
CA PHE A 208 18.09 0.54 -4.23
C PHE A 208 17.16 1.73 -4.30
N ALA A 209 16.50 1.92 -5.45
CA ALA A 209 15.51 2.97 -5.68
C ALA A 209 14.14 2.34 -5.84
N TYR A 210 13.18 2.76 -5.00
CA TYR A 210 11.80 2.30 -5.05
C TYR A 210 10.92 3.27 -5.82
N ASP A 211 9.78 2.82 -6.34
CA ASP A 211 8.72 3.71 -6.76
C ASP A 211 7.75 4.04 -5.60
N GLY A 212 6.74 4.87 -5.85
CA GLY A 212 5.91 5.46 -4.79
C GLY A 212 5.21 4.47 -3.87
N ASP A 213 4.81 3.29 -4.36
CA ASP A 213 4.19 2.23 -3.58
C ASP A 213 5.06 0.97 -3.42
N ALA A 214 6.31 1.07 -3.89
CA ALA A 214 7.38 0.09 -3.69
C ALA A 214 7.03 -1.35 -4.13
N ASP A 215 6.30 -1.48 -5.23
CA ASP A 215 6.11 -2.74 -5.94
C ASP A 215 7.18 -2.95 -7.03
N ARG A 216 8.01 -1.92 -7.30
CA ARG A 216 9.15 -1.92 -8.22
C ARG A 216 10.39 -1.32 -7.56
N CYS A 217 11.57 -1.88 -7.98
CA CYS A 217 12.88 -1.45 -7.51
C CYS A 217 13.91 -1.53 -8.66
#